data_5a5cd54846fe45f593f34c962eacccfa
#
_entry.id   5a5cd54846fe45f593f34c962eacccfa
#
_cell.length_a   1.000
_cell.length_b   1.000
_cell.length_c   1.000
_cell.angle_alpha   90.00
_cell.angle_beta   90.00
_cell.angle_gamma   90.00
#
_symmetry.space_group_name_H-M   'P 1'
#
loop_
_entity.id
_entity.type
_entity.pdbx_description
1 polymer ?
#
loop_
_entity_poly.entity_id
_entity_poly.type
_entity_poly.pdbx_seq_one_letter_code
_entity_poly.pdbx_strand_id
1 'polypeptide(L)'
;MRKGTELVEVAMAKAPVDLVIRGATLVNVYSRELCPKTTISVKGSRVAYVGEHEALVGPQTVVIDAEQLYAAPGLIDGHIHIESSMLDPVEFAKVVLPRATTAVMIDPHEIANVLGVEGVRLMLARTEGIPLKVYVQAPSCVPSTINLETAGTEIGPREVRRMLKWPRIVGLGEVMNYPGVLAGDPKLGLMIRETAKARKVVEGHAPGLLGSELNRYLSAGISGDHESTTEQELVEKLRLGCVVEIREGSTSHNLSTLVRALKSHSLSSRRTILVSDDRHAHDLLKLGHMDYNVRRAIEEGLDPIDAITMATLNTAEHFRVDTEIGGIAPGKCADIALIRDLSSMKIEAVIADGRLVAKDGVLVTKIVSPRLARRALRTVHMKRRVEPGDFAVRSDIEHGLTRTVVIDTSGEILTKKACQDLPIGNFQIQADLERDILKIAVIERHKRTGNIGRAFVRGFGLKAGAIASSVAHDSHNMCV
;
A
#
# COMPACT_ATOMS: atom_id res chain seq x y z
N MET A 1 -8.82 12.04 30.86
CA MET A 1 -9.76 13.11 31.28
C MET A 1 -9.24 14.52 31.00
N ARG A 2 -7.98 14.93 31.34
CA ARG A 2 -7.49 16.33 31.09
C ARG A 2 -7.51 16.78 29.62
N LYS A 3 -7.17 15.93 28.65
CA LYS A 3 -7.14 16.32 27.23
C LYS A 3 -8.51 16.67 26.63
N GLY A 4 -9.58 15.98 27.05
CA GLY A 4 -10.94 16.29 26.55
C GLY A 4 -11.48 17.63 27.06
N THR A 5 -11.14 18.01 28.30
CA THR A 5 -11.54 19.31 28.89
C THR A 5 -10.87 20.46 28.15
N GLU A 6 -9.58 20.34 27.80
CA GLU A 6 -8.81 21.37 27.10
C GLU A 6 -9.37 21.64 25.68
N LEU A 7 -9.76 20.61 24.94
CA LEU A 7 -10.41 20.77 23.63
C LEU A 7 -11.74 21.53 23.74
N VAL A 8 -12.54 21.24 24.76
CA VAL A 8 -13.80 21.93 25.01
C VAL A 8 -13.56 23.41 25.33
N GLU A 9 -12.57 23.73 26.16
CA GLU A 9 -12.22 25.12 26.48
C GLU A 9 -11.77 25.89 25.24
N VAL A 10 -10.97 25.28 24.37
CA VAL A 10 -10.57 25.86 23.08
C VAL A 10 -11.79 26.07 22.17
N ALA A 11 -12.67 25.07 22.06
CA ALA A 11 -13.88 25.17 21.25
C ALA A 11 -14.84 26.27 21.73
N MET A 12 -14.79 26.60 23.03
CA MET A 12 -15.55 27.70 23.65
C MET A 12 -14.81 29.06 23.62
N ALA A 13 -13.65 29.16 22.94
CA ALA A 13 -12.77 30.33 22.97
C ALA A 13 -12.34 30.77 24.37
N LYS A 14 -12.26 29.85 25.34
CA LYS A 14 -11.81 30.11 26.72
C LYS A 14 -10.32 29.82 26.92
N ALA A 15 -9.71 29.09 25.99
CA ALA A 15 -8.28 28.81 25.97
C ALA A 15 -7.71 29.08 24.57
N PRO A 16 -6.42 29.47 24.44
CA PRO A 16 -5.82 29.75 23.14
C PRO A 16 -5.55 28.47 22.37
N VAL A 17 -5.75 28.56 21.05
CA VAL A 17 -5.40 27.52 20.08
C VAL A 17 -3.90 27.44 19.88
N ASP A 18 -3.37 26.27 19.50
CA ASP A 18 -1.96 26.13 19.12
C ASP A 18 -1.77 26.42 17.61
N LEU A 19 -2.75 26.05 16.78
CA LEU A 19 -2.79 26.39 15.37
C LEU A 19 -4.23 26.73 14.97
N VAL A 20 -4.39 27.74 14.12
CA VAL A 20 -5.67 28.07 13.50
C VAL A 20 -5.51 28.27 12.01
N ILE A 21 -6.40 27.63 11.23
CA ILE A 21 -6.56 27.84 9.79
C ILE A 21 -7.81 28.67 9.62
N ARG A 22 -7.69 29.85 8.96
CA ARG A 22 -8.79 30.80 8.81
C ARG A 22 -9.27 30.91 7.37
N GLY A 23 -10.58 30.98 7.20
CA GLY A 23 -11.20 31.36 5.93
C GLY A 23 -11.15 30.28 4.82
N ALA A 24 -10.71 29.06 5.13
CA ALA A 24 -10.63 27.98 4.16
C ALA A 24 -12.01 27.56 3.63
N THR A 25 -12.05 27.01 2.42
CA THR A 25 -13.19 26.20 1.97
C THR A 25 -12.97 24.78 2.44
N LEU A 26 -13.71 24.32 3.43
CA LEU A 26 -13.61 22.95 3.92
C LEU A 26 -14.19 21.96 2.89
N VAL A 27 -13.42 20.96 2.53
CA VAL A 27 -13.89 19.77 1.82
C VAL A 27 -14.49 18.83 2.87
N ASN A 28 -15.81 18.93 3.07
CA ASN A 28 -16.50 18.13 4.07
C ASN A 28 -16.85 16.75 3.50
N VAL A 29 -16.02 15.76 3.80
CA VAL A 29 -16.18 14.37 3.33
C VAL A 29 -17.35 13.64 4.01
N TYR A 30 -17.90 14.16 5.13
CA TYR A 30 -19.05 13.55 5.82
C TYR A 30 -20.36 13.89 5.14
N SER A 31 -20.55 15.17 4.78
CA SER A 31 -21.79 15.68 4.15
C SER A 31 -21.67 15.82 2.64
N ARG A 32 -20.47 15.61 2.07
CA ARG A 32 -20.18 15.77 0.65
C ARG A 32 -20.42 17.20 0.15
N GLU A 33 -19.90 18.17 0.91
CA GLU A 33 -20.11 19.59 0.66
C GLU A 33 -18.79 20.37 0.66
N LEU A 34 -18.78 21.50 -0.03
CA LEU A 34 -17.77 22.54 0.12
C LEU A 34 -18.30 23.63 1.06
N CYS A 35 -17.72 23.77 2.26
CA CYS A 35 -18.12 24.75 3.25
C CYS A 35 -17.15 25.93 3.24
N PRO A 36 -17.53 27.09 2.64
CA PRO A 36 -16.64 28.25 2.55
C PRO A 36 -16.46 28.92 3.91
N LYS A 37 -15.44 29.79 4.03
CA LYS A 37 -15.15 30.63 5.20
C LYS A 37 -15.00 29.85 6.53
N THR A 38 -14.59 28.60 6.43
CA THR A 38 -14.43 27.73 7.62
C THR A 38 -13.14 28.08 8.35
N THR A 39 -13.23 28.24 9.66
CA THR A 39 -12.12 28.27 10.61
C THR A 39 -11.93 26.90 11.23
N ILE A 40 -10.69 26.40 11.26
CA ILE A 40 -10.32 25.15 11.92
C ILE A 40 -9.36 25.47 13.05
N SER A 41 -9.78 25.20 14.29
CA SER A 41 -8.99 25.40 15.49
C SER A 41 -8.36 24.11 15.96
N VAL A 42 -7.06 24.13 16.26
CA VAL A 42 -6.29 22.96 16.65
C VAL A 42 -5.66 23.17 18.02
N LYS A 43 -5.73 22.13 18.87
CA LYS A 43 -5.04 22.05 20.15
C LYS A 43 -4.25 20.75 20.25
N GLY A 44 -2.95 20.87 20.49
CA GLY A 44 -2.04 19.73 20.43
C GLY A 44 -2.10 19.05 19.06
N SER A 45 -2.42 17.77 19.05
CA SER A 45 -2.57 16.99 17.80
C SER A 45 -4.03 16.87 17.32
N ARG A 46 -4.97 17.62 17.91
CA ARG A 46 -6.40 17.40 17.66
C ARG A 46 -7.10 18.65 17.15
N VAL A 47 -8.08 18.44 16.28
CA VAL A 47 -9.06 19.46 15.91
C VAL A 47 -9.95 19.73 17.12
N ALA A 48 -10.06 21.00 17.53
CA ALA A 48 -10.92 21.42 18.62
C ALA A 48 -12.24 21.99 18.12
N TYR A 49 -12.21 22.74 17.01
CA TYR A 49 -13.40 23.39 16.44
C TYR A 49 -13.32 23.46 14.93
N VAL A 50 -14.48 23.40 14.29
CA VAL A 50 -14.66 23.57 12.83
C VAL A 50 -15.93 24.38 12.61
N GLY A 51 -15.84 25.52 11.92
CA GLY A 51 -16.99 26.36 11.60
C GLY A 51 -16.64 27.84 11.48
N GLU A 52 -17.65 28.71 11.46
CA GLU A 52 -17.52 30.16 11.42
C GLU A 52 -17.35 30.73 12.84
N HIS A 53 -16.14 30.76 13.35
CA HIS A 53 -15.85 31.18 14.72
C HIS A 53 -14.49 31.88 14.80
N GLU A 54 -14.40 32.93 15.60
CA GLU A 54 -13.11 33.52 15.94
C GLU A 54 -12.40 32.72 17.04
N ALA A 55 -11.31 32.08 16.67
CA ALA A 55 -10.47 31.38 17.63
C ALA A 55 -9.72 32.35 18.54
N LEU A 56 -9.59 32.00 19.81
CA LEU A 56 -8.75 32.75 20.73
C LEU A 56 -7.26 32.51 20.37
N VAL A 57 -6.63 33.55 19.81
CA VAL A 57 -5.23 33.52 19.39
C VAL A 57 -4.34 33.99 20.56
N GLY A 58 -3.39 33.14 20.95
CA GLY A 58 -2.37 33.47 21.95
C GLY A 58 -1.01 33.83 21.28
N PRO A 59 -0.02 34.25 22.09
CA PRO A 59 1.30 34.65 21.56
C PRO A 59 2.08 33.56 20.84
N GLN A 60 1.73 32.28 21.06
CA GLN A 60 2.41 31.12 20.47
C GLN A 60 1.55 30.44 19.38
N THR A 61 0.37 30.97 19.10
CA THR A 61 -0.53 30.40 18.11
C THR A 61 0.05 30.57 16.69
N VAL A 62 0.11 29.49 15.94
CA VAL A 62 0.40 29.52 14.51
C VAL A 62 -0.89 29.86 13.77
N VAL A 63 -0.90 30.98 13.03
CA VAL A 63 -2.05 31.41 12.23
C VAL A 63 -1.75 31.16 10.75
N ILE A 64 -2.63 30.41 10.08
CA ILE A 64 -2.58 30.16 8.64
C ILE A 64 -3.80 30.81 8.01
N ASP A 65 -3.58 31.81 7.16
CA ASP A 65 -4.61 32.38 6.30
C ASP A 65 -4.82 31.45 5.10
N ALA A 66 -6.04 30.99 4.91
CA ALA A 66 -6.41 30.03 3.89
C ALA A 66 -7.65 30.45 3.07
N GLU A 67 -7.94 31.75 2.98
CA GLU A 67 -9.13 32.27 2.29
C GLU A 67 -9.29 31.79 0.83
N GLN A 68 -8.18 31.48 0.17
CA GLN A 68 -8.19 30.96 -1.22
C GLN A 68 -7.80 29.51 -1.32
N LEU A 69 -7.86 28.76 -0.22
CA LEU A 69 -7.46 27.36 -0.17
C LEU A 69 -8.63 26.48 0.27
N TYR A 70 -8.59 25.27 -0.25
CA TYR A 70 -9.43 24.18 0.24
C TYR A 70 -8.71 23.48 1.40
N ALA A 71 -9.43 23.20 2.47
CA ALA A 71 -8.96 22.37 3.58
C ALA A 71 -9.59 20.99 3.47
N ALA A 72 -8.82 19.99 3.08
CA ALA A 72 -9.23 18.60 3.01
C ALA A 72 -8.57 17.77 4.12
N PRO A 73 -9.13 16.61 4.53
CA PRO A 73 -8.41 15.68 5.40
C PRO A 73 -7.10 15.25 4.77
N GLY A 74 -6.09 14.96 5.58
CA GLY A 74 -4.85 14.35 5.10
C GLY A 74 -5.15 13.02 4.42
N LEU A 75 -4.51 12.80 3.26
CA LEU A 75 -4.76 11.63 2.43
C LEU A 75 -4.22 10.37 3.10
N ILE A 76 -4.90 9.25 2.85
CA ILE A 76 -4.60 7.94 3.40
C ILE A 76 -4.40 6.97 2.24
N ASP A 77 -3.27 6.27 2.22
CA ASP A 77 -3.08 5.13 1.33
C ASP A 77 -3.60 3.86 2.01
N GLY A 78 -4.58 3.20 1.41
CA GLY A 78 -5.24 2.03 1.98
C GLY A 78 -4.43 0.74 1.86
N HIS A 79 -3.49 0.66 0.91
CA HIS A 79 -2.65 -0.52 0.70
C HIS A 79 -1.33 -0.14 0.02
N ILE A 80 -0.22 -0.44 0.68
CA ILE A 80 1.12 -0.18 0.14
C ILE A 80 2.17 -1.12 0.75
N HIS A 81 3.17 -1.46 -0.07
CA HIS A 81 4.43 -2.06 0.33
C HIS A 81 5.51 -0.97 0.29
N ILE A 82 5.88 -0.41 1.46
CA ILE A 82 6.94 0.63 1.51
C ILE A 82 8.25 0.07 0.94
N GLU A 83 8.48 -1.22 1.12
CA GLU A 83 9.66 -1.95 0.64
C GLU A 83 9.85 -1.83 -0.87
N SER A 84 8.76 -1.86 -1.66
CA SER A 84 8.79 -1.72 -3.12
C SER A 84 9.32 -0.37 -3.59
N SER A 85 9.24 0.66 -2.73
CA SER A 85 9.86 1.95 -3.01
C SER A 85 11.38 1.94 -2.89
N MET A 86 11.99 0.88 -2.34
CA MET A 86 13.40 0.80 -1.96
C MET A 86 13.84 1.87 -0.95
N LEU A 87 12.91 2.52 -0.28
CA LEU A 87 13.17 3.54 0.74
C LEU A 87 13.01 2.95 2.14
N ASP A 88 13.82 3.44 3.06
CA ASP A 88 13.54 3.28 4.49
C ASP A 88 12.24 4.01 4.83
N PRO A 89 11.40 3.50 5.75
CA PRO A 89 10.12 4.13 6.10
C PRO A 89 10.21 5.61 6.50
N VAL A 90 11.34 6.04 7.07
CA VAL A 90 11.56 7.46 7.41
C VAL A 90 11.81 8.29 6.15
N GLU A 91 12.60 7.76 5.20
CA GLU A 91 12.84 8.44 3.92
C GLU A 91 11.57 8.45 3.06
N PHE A 92 10.79 7.37 3.08
CA PHE A 92 9.47 7.34 2.47
C PHE A 92 8.57 8.45 3.03
N ALA A 93 8.48 8.59 4.35
CA ALA A 93 7.67 9.64 4.99
C ALA A 93 8.08 11.06 4.54
N LYS A 94 9.39 11.32 4.35
CA LYS A 94 9.86 12.63 3.87
C LYS A 94 9.39 12.96 2.45
N VAL A 95 9.15 11.94 1.63
CA VAL A 95 8.68 12.12 0.24
C VAL A 95 7.17 12.28 0.17
N VAL A 96 6.42 11.51 0.96
CA VAL A 96 4.95 11.46 0.82
C VAL A 96 4.22 12.53 1.65
N LEU A 97 4.79 13.01 2.75
CA LEU A 97 4.19 14.08 3.55
C LEU A 97 3.97 15.38 2.76
N PRO A 98 4.94 15.88 1.96
CA PRO A 98 4.72 17.05 1.12
C PRO A 98 3.64 16.85 0.03
N ARG A 99 3.25 15.60 -0.22
CA ARG A 99 2.16 15.18 -1.13
C ARG A 99 0.83 14.97 -0.42
N ALA A 100 0.70 15.52 0.80
CA ALA A 100 -0.48 15.42 1.67
C ALA A 100 -0.86 14.00 2.13
N THR A 101 -0.05 12.98 1.89
CA THR A 101 -0.27 11.67 2.51
C THR A 101 0.18 11.71 3.95
N THR A 102 -0.76 11.61 4.89
CA THR A 102 -0.52 11.69 6.33
C THR A 102 -0.70 10.35 7.05
N ALA A 103 -1.28 9.36 6.37
CA ALA A 103 -1.42 8.00 6.88
C ALA A 103 -1.27 6.97 5.76
N VAL A 104 -0.78 5.78 6.11
CA VAL A 104 -0.67 4.61 5.21
C VAL A 104 -1.02 3.33 5.95
N MET A 105 -1.66 2.39 5.23
CA MET A 105 -1.94 1.02 5.67
C MET A 105 -0.94 0.10 4.97
N ILE A 106 0.12 -0.33 5.66
CA ILE A 106 1.16 -1.15 5.04
C ILE A 106 0.94 -2.64 5.26
N ASP A 107 1.22 -3.45 4.26
CA ASP A 107 1.45 -4.88 4.41
C ASP A 107 2.95 -5.19 4.26
N PRO A 108 3.69 -5.33 5.36
CA PRO A 108 5.14 -5.51 5.31
C PRO A 108 5.52 -7.00 5.11
N HIS A 109 4.86 -7.71 4.18
CA HIS A 109 5.14 -9.13 3.96
C HIS A 109 6.51 -9.36 3.33
N GLU A 110 7.03 -8.39 2.56
CA GLU A 110 8.36 -8.51 1.95
C GLU A 110 9.47 -8.57 3.00
N ILE A 111 9.54 -7.57 3.91
CA ILE A 111 10.51 -7.63 5.01
C ILE A 111 10.22 -8.81 5.96
N ALA A 112 8.96 -9.23 6.06
CA ALA A 112 8.58 -10.40 6.85
C ALA A 112 9.05 -11.70 6.18
N ASN A 113 9.10 -11.81 4.86
CA ASN A 113 9.73 -12.94 4.16
C ASN A 113 11.22 -13.05 4.45
N VAL A 114 11.88 -11.94 4.79
CA VAL A 114 13.31 -11.90 5.13
C VAL A 114 13.56 -12.11 6.62
N LEU A 115 12.84 -11.40 7.50
CA LEU A 115 13.11 -11.29 8.94
C LEU A 115 11.95 -11.77 9.82
N GLY A 116 10.84 -12.23 9.25
CA GLY A 116 9.67 -12.69 9.98
C GLY A 116 9.00 -11.58 10.79
N VAL A 117 8.49 -11.98 11.93
CA VAL A 117 7.86 -11.07 12.90
C VAL A 117 8.80 -9.93 13.34
N GLU A 118 10.11 -10.14 13.31
CA GLU A 118 11.08 -9.10 13.63
C GLU A 118 11.16 -8.04 12.52
N GLY A 119 10.90 -8.41 11.25
CA GLY A 119 10.75 -7.46 10.15
C GLY A 119 9.55 -6.53 10.38
N VAL A 120 8.40 -7.09 10.74
CA VAL A 120 7.20 -6.29 11.09
C VAL A 120 7.48 -5.35 12.28
N ARG A 121 8.19 -5.83 13.32
CA ARG A 121 8.60 -4.97 14.44
C ARG A 121 9.54 -3.85 14.01
N LEU A 122 10.43 -4.13 13.08
CA LEU A 122 11.35 -3.14 12.54
C LEU A 122 10.58 -2.02 11.85
N MET A 123 9.58 -2.34 11.02
CA MET A 123 8.72 -1.35 10.37
C MET A 123 7.98 -0.49 11.41
N LEU A 124 7.39 -1.10 12.43
CA LEU A 124 6.74 -0.38 13.52
C LEU A 124 7.69 0.55 14.27
N ALA A 125 8.90 0.08 14.60
CA ALA A 125 9.88 0.88 15.32
C ALA A 125 10.45 2.03 14.49
N ARG A 126 10.66 1.81 13.18
CA ARG A 126 11.15 2.84 12.26
C ARG A 126 10.17 3.98 12.04
N THR A 127 8.90 3.70 12.23
CA THR A 127 7.80 4.65 12.03
C THR A 127 7.23 5.23 13.34
N GLU A 128 7.92 5.02 14.46
CA GLU A 128 7.53 5.60 15.74
C GLU A 128 7.97 7.05 15.83
N GLY A 129 7.04 7.95 16.21
CA GLY A 129 7.32 9.36 16.43
C GLY A 129 7.55 10.20 15.17
N ILE A 130 7.37 9.65 13.97
CA ILE A 130 7.35 10.43 12.72
C ILE A 130 5.94 10.99 12.47
N PRO A 131 5.80 12.12 11.75
CA PRO A 131 4.48 12.72 11.50
C PRO A 131 3.61 11.95 10.48
N LEU A 132 4.12 10.91 9.84
CA LEU A 132 3.35 9.98 9.03
C LEU A 132 2.76 8.88 9.93
N LYS A 133 1.44 8.73 9.95
CA LYS A 133 0.78 7.62 10.65
C LYS A 133 0.91 6.35 9.83
N VAL A 134 1.59 5.35 10.39
CA VAL A 134 1.75 4.05 9.74
C VAL A 134 1.00 3.00 10.53
N TYR A 135 -0.07 2.50 9.93
CA TYR A 135 -0.81 1.34 10.38
C TYR A 135 -0.30 0.11 9.64
N VAL A 136 -0.32 -1.03 10.29
CA VAL A 136 0.30 -2.24 9.77
C VAL A 136 -0.72 -3.37 9.73
N GLN A 137 -0.73 -4.11 8.67
CA GLN A 137 -1.45 -5.37 8.55
C GLN A 137 -0.50 -6.51 8.92
N ALA A 138 -1.00 -7.52 9.65
CA ALA A 138 -0.22 -8.71 9.97
C ALA A 138 -0.09 -9.57 8.70
N PRO A 139 1.11 -9.83 8.16
CA PRO A 139 1.24 -10.59 6.93
C PRO A 139 0.64 -11.99 7.02
N SER A 140 -0.11 -12.39 6.00
CA SER A 140 -0.72 -13.73 5.88
C SER A 140 0.07 -14.69 5.01
N CYS A 141 0.98 -14.16 4.18
CA CYS A 141 1.62 -14.84 3.07
C CYS A 141 3.16 -14.89 3.20
N VAL A 142 3.66 -15.49 4.28
CA VAL A 142 5.10 -15.65 4.53
C VAL A 142 5.43 -17.12 4.81
N PRO A 143 5.86 -17.86 3.77
CA PRO A 143 5.80 -17.56 2.33
C PRO A 143 4.36 -17.57 1.81
N SER A 144 4.11 -16.99 0.62
CA SER A 144 2.78 -16.98 0.03
C SER A 144 2.32 -18.38 -0.34
N THR A 145 3.22 -19.23 -0.82
CA THR A 145 2.92 -20.64 -1.11
C THR A 145 3.95 -21.58 -0.48
N ILE A 146 3.51 -22.33 0.52
CA ILE A 146 4.37 -23.31 1.22
C ILE A 146 4.84 -24.39 0.23
N ASN A 147 6.12 -24.75 0.31
CA ASN A 147 6.83 -25.74 -0.52
C ASN A 147 7.08 -25.31 -1.99
N LEU A 148 6.55 -24.20 -2.46
CA LEU A 148 6.85 -23.67 -3.80
C LEU A 148 7.86 -22.52 -3.73
N GLU A 149 7.92 -21.82 -2.60
CA GLU A 149 8.82 -20.69 -2.38
C GLU A 149 9.73 -20.94 -1.18
N THR A 150 10.90 -20.31 -1.20
CA THR A 150 11.80 -20.27 -0.05
C THR A 150 11.83 -18.88 0.54
N ALA A 151 11.27 -18.71 1.73
CA ALA A 151 11.39 -17.49 2.53
C ALA A 151 12.42 -17.67 3.66
N GLY A 152 12.88 -16.59 4.24
CA GLY A 152 13.77 -16.59 5.41
C GLY A 152 13.10 -17.19 6.64
N THR A 153 11.79 -17.09 6.72
CA THR A 153 10.98 -17.56 7.86
C THR A 153 9.57 -17.94 7.41
N GLU A 154 8.75 -18.37 8.36
CA GLU A 154 7.33 -18.65 8.18
C GLU A 154 6.53 -17.86 9.21
N ILE A 155 5.41 -17.26 8.80
CA ILE A 155 4.41 -16.66 9.67
C ILE A 155 3.14 -17.53 9.63
N GLY A 156 2.75 -18.00 10.79
CA GLY A 156 1.57 -18.83 10.95
C GLY A 156 0.52 -18.21 11.88
N PRO A 157 -0.55 -18.97 12.19
CA PRO A 157 -1.65 -18.47 13.03
C PRO A 157 -1.22 -18.00 14.43
N ARG A 158 -0.15 -18.57 14.98
CA ARG A 158 0.39 -18.18 16.29
C ARG A 158 1.01 -16.80 16.26
N GLU A 159 1.80 -16.52 15.22
CA GLU A 159 2.47 -15.25 14.98
C GLU A 159 1.44 -14.16 14.69
N VAL A 160 0.48 -14.43 13.82
CA VAL A 160 -0.63 -13.52 13.51
C VAL A 160 -1.41 -13.17 14.78
N ARG A 161 -1.86 -14.16 15.57
CA ARG A 161 -2.57 -13.91 16.85
C ARG A 161 -1.77 -13.03 17.80
N ARG A 162 -0.44 -13.14 17.81
CA ARG A 162 0.44 -12.29 18.62
C ARG A 162 0.49 -10.86 18.07
N MET A 163 0.66 -10.70 16.77
CA MET A 163 0.74 -9.39 16.10
C MET A 163 -0.58 -8.62 16.21
N LEU A 164 -1.73 -9.27 16.09
CA LEU A 164 -3.05 -8.65 16.24
C LEU A 164 -3.26 -7.91 17.56
N LYS A 165 -2.45 -8.19 18.58
CA LYS A 165 -2.48 -7.50 19.88
C LYS A 165 -1.58 -6.25 19.93
N TRP A 166 -0.76 -6.02 18.92
CA TRP A 166 0.17 -4.88 18.94
C TRP A 166 -0.55 -3.59 18.56
N PRO A 167 -0.10 -2.45 19.11
CA PRO A 167 -0.55 -1.14 18.64
C PRO A 167 -0.31 -1.00 17.13
N ARG A 168 -1.16 -0.23 16.47
CA ARG A 168 -1.10 0.04 15.04
C ARG A 168 -1.28 -1.16 14.09
N ILE A 169 -1.48 -2.39 14.58
CA ILE A 169 -1.94 -3.50 13.73
C ILE A 169 -3.45 -3.34 13.52
N VAL A 170 -3.88 -3.16 12.27
CA VAL A 170 -5.29 -2.89 11.92
C VAL A 170 -6.00 -4.08 11.27
N GLY A 171 -5.26 -5.04 10.72
CA GLY A 171 -5.85 -6.18 10.02
C GLY A 171 -4.90 -7.34 9.82
N LEU A 172 -5.38 -8.34 9.09
CA LEU A 172 -4.59 -9.35 8.40
C LEU A 172 -4.27 -8.81 7.02
N GLY A 173 -3.02 -8.85 6.62
CA GLY A 173 -2.57 -8.47 5.30
C GLY A 173 -3.11 -9.37 4.21
N GLU A 174 -2.91 -9.00 2.99
CA GLU A 174 -3.50 -9.63 1.81
C GLU A 174 -3.41 -11.17 1.83
N VAL A 175 -4.56 -11.81 1.64
CA VAL A 175 -4.66 -13.27 1.58
C VAL A 175 -4.40 -13.74 0.14
N MET A 176 -3.12 -13.67 -0.29
CA MET A 176 -2.68 -14.03 -1.63
C MET A 176 -2.96 -15.47 -2.02
N ASN A 177 -2.88 -16.41 -1.06
CA ASN A 177 -3.17 -17.81 -1.33
C ASN A 177 -4.68 -18.05 -1.37
N TYR A 178 -5.40 -17.35 -2.28
CA TYR A 178 -6.82 -17.58 -2.49
C TYR A 178 -7.14 -19.03 -2.90
N PRO A 179 -6.31 -19.75 -3.69
CA PRO A 179 -6.54 -21.17 -3.94
C PRO A 179 -6.58 -22.00 -2.65
N GLY A 180 -5.71 -21.69 -1.69
CA GLY A 180 -5.73 -22.34 -0.38
C GLY A 180 -7.01 -22.04 0.40
N VAL A 181 -7.52 -20.80 0.36
CA VAL A 181 -8.82 -20.45 0.97
C VAL A 181 -9.95 -21.27 0.33
N LEU A 182 -9.99 -21.34 -1.01
CA LEU A 182 -10.99 -22.12 -1.76
C LEU A 182 -10.89 -23.61 -1.46
N ALA A 183 -9.69 -24.13 -1.22
CA ALA A 183 -9.45 -25.52 -0.82
C ALA A 183 -9.71 -25.79 0.66
N GLY A 184 -9.98 -24.75 1.48
CA GLY A 184 -10.23 -24.90 2.90
C GLY A 184 -9.00 -25.10 3.74
N ASP A 185 -7.86 -24.48 3.39
CA ASP A 185 -6.61 -24.54 4.16
C ASP A 185 -6.86 -24.17 5.64
N PRO A 186 -6.58 -25.08 6.59
CA PRO A 186 -6.88 -24.85 7.99
C PRO A 186 -6.01 -23.76 8.64
N LYS A 187 -4.78 -23.53 8.16
CA LYS A 187 -3.90 -22.47 8.66
C LYS A 187 -4.45 -21.11 8.28
N LEU A 188 -4.79 -20.90 7.00
CA LEU A 188 -5.41 -19.66 6.52
C LEU A 188 -6.74 -19.40 7.22
N GLY A 189 -7.62 -20.40 7.29
CA GLY A 189 -8.89 -20.30 7.99
C GLY A 189 -8.74 -19.95 9.48
N LEU A 190 -7.65 -20.37 10.13
CA LEU A 190 -7.37 -20.00 11.51
C LEU A 190 -6.89 -18.54 11.62
N MET A 191 -6.02 -18.07 10.72
CA MET A 191 -5.56 -16.67 10.70
C MET A 191 -6.73 -15.71 10.49
N ILE A 192 -7.59 -15.99 9.53
CA ILE A 192 -8.81 -15.22 9.25
C ILE A 192 -9.72 -15.17 10.48
N ARG A 193 -10.00 -16.32 11.12
CA ARG A 193 -10.85 -16.38 12.32
C ARG A 193 -10.26 -15.61 13.52
N GLU A 194 -8.95 -15.68 13.74
CA GLU A 194 -8.30 -14.93 14.82
C GLU A 194 -8.37 -13.40 14.57
N THR A 195 -8.27 -12.99 13.31
CA THR A 195 -8.42 -11.59 12.92
C THR A 195 -9.85 -11.10 13.14
N ALA A 196 -10.85 -11.90 12.74
CA ALA A 196 -12.26 -11.58 12.97
C ALA A 196 -12.59 -11.48 14.47
N LYS A 197 -12.05 -12.38 15.31
CA LYS A 197 -12.18 -12.31 16.79
C LYS A 197 -11.56 -11.04 17.36
N ALA A 198 -10.47 -10.55 16.78
CA ALA A 198 -9.85 -9.29 17.14
C ALA A 198 -10.63 -8.07 16.64
N ARG A 199 -11.75 -8.25 15.92
CA ARG A 199 -12.55 -7.21 15.26
C ARG A 199 -11.75 -6.33 14.31
N LYS A 200 -10.80 -6.94 13.58
CA LYS A 200 -9.95 -6.28 12.60
C LYS A 200 -10.30 -6.75 11.19
N VAL A 201 -9.88 -6.02 10.18
CA VAL A 201 -10.17 -6.33 8.77
C VAL A 201 -9.32 -7.50 8.26
N VAL A 202 -9.79 -8.17 7.23
CA VAL A 202 -9.03 -9.18 6.48
C VAL A 202 -8.98 -8.71 5.04
N GLU A 203 -7.79 -8.39 4.58
CA GLU A 203 -7.58 -7.94 3.20
C GLU A 203 -7.35 -9.12 2.27
N GLY A 204 -7.85 -8.97 1.06
CA GLY A 204 -7.78 -9.97 0.02
C GLY A 204 -6.79 -9.63 -1.08
N HIS A 205 -6.53 -10.65 -1.87
CA HIS A 205 -5.72 -10.62 -3.08
C HIS A 205 -6.27 -11.71 -4.02
N ALA A 206 -7.22 -11.34 -4.86
CA ALA A 206 -8.01 -12.30 -5.63
C ALA A 206 -8.18 -11.86 -7.10
N PRO A 207 -7.08 -11.85 -7.89
CA PRO A 207 -7.12 -11.47 -9.29
C PRO A 207 -7.99 -12.45 -10.10
N GLY A 208 -8.92 -11.92 -10.89
CA GLY A 208 -9.77 -12.69 -11.79
C GLY A 208 -10.85 -13.54 -11.10
N LEU A 209 -11.01 -13.44 -9.78
CA LEU A 209 -11.95 -14.28 -9.04
C LEU A 209 -13.37 -13.74 -9.15
N LEU A 210 -14.30 -14.56 -9.65
CA LEU A 210 -15.69 -14.25 -9.94
C LEU A 210 -16.63 -15.38 -9.53
N GLY A 211 -17.92 -15.13 -9.54
CA GLY A 211 -18.99 -16.13 -9.40
C GLY A 211 -18.93 -16.89 -8.08
N SER A 212 -19.04 -18.19 -8.16
CA SER A 212 -19.05 -19.08 -6.98
C SER A 212 -17.76 -19.06 -6.20
N GLU A 213 -16.62 -18.89 -6.88
CA GLU A 213 -15.31 -18.85 -6.23
C GLU A 213 -15.13 -17.55 -5.43
N LEU A 214 -15.54 -16.40 -5.98
CA LEU A 214 -15.56 -15.13 -5.26
C LEU A 214 -16.47 -15.22 -4.02
N ASN A 215 -17.67 -15.80 -4.15
CA ASN A 215 -18.57 -16.01 -3.01
C ASN A 215 -17.93 -16.86 -1.92
N ARG A 216 -17.24 -17.95 -2.28
CA ARG A 216 -16.51 -18.80 -1.32
C ARG A 216 -15.38 -18.06 -0.63
N TYR A 217 -14.61 -17.25 -1.39
CA TYR A 217 -13.52 -16.45 -0.87
C TYR A 217 -14.02 -15.41 0.14
N LEU A 218 -15.02 -14.62 -0.22
CA LEU A 218 -15.61 -13.61 0.68
C LEU A 218 -16.30 -14.23 1.90
N SER A 219 -16.95 -15.40 1.74
CA SER A 219 -17.57 -16.08 2.89
C SER A 219 -16.58 -16.62 3.92
N ALA A 220 -15.30 -16.72 3.57
CA ALA A 220 -14.24 -17.01 4.54
C ALA A 220 -13.97 -15.84 5.52
N GLY A 221 -14.44 -14.62 5.20
CA GLY A 221 -14.32 -13.43 6.04
C GLY A 221 -13.41 -12.34 5.47
N ILE A 222 -13.02 -12.44 4.20
CA ILE A 222 -12.28 -11.39 3.48
C ILE A 222 -13.22 -10.21 3.22
N SER A 223 -12.75 -8.96 3.44
CA SER A 223 -13.57 -7.76 3.39
C SER A 223 -13.16 -6.74 2.33
N GLY A 224 -11.91 -6.75 1.87
CA GLY A 224 -11.34 -5.89 0.84
C GLY A 224 -10.60 -6.68 -0.23
N ASP A 225 -10.31 -6.07 -1.37
CA ASP A 225 -9.49 -6.63 -2.45
C ASP A 225 -8.96 -5.52 -3.37
N HIS A 226 -7.64 -5.55 -3.65
CA HIS A 226 -6.95 -4.57 -4.51
C HIS A 226 -6.61 -5.10 -5.91
N GLU A 227 -6.91 -6.37 -6.22
CA GLU A 227 -6.50 -7.04 -7.45
C GLU A 227 -7.51 -6.98 -8.60
N SER A 228 -8.53 -6.13 -8.48
CA SER A 228 -9.49 -5.95 -9.58
C SER A 228 -8.85 -5.19 -10.74
N THR A 229 -8.92 -5.76 -11.95
CA THR A 229 -8.38 -5.17 -13.18
C THR A 229 -9.47 -4.89 -14.22
N THR A 230 -10.64 -5.50 -14.07
CA THR A 230 -11.73 -5.42 -15.02
C THR A 230 -13.00 -4.80 -14.43
N GLU A 231 -13.84 -4.25 -15.30
CA GLU A 231 -15.17 -3.77 -14.96
C GLU A 231 -16.02 -4.85 -14.28
N GLN A 232 -15.97 -6.09 -14.78
CA GLN A 232 -16.74 -7.19 -14.22
C GLN A 232 -16.34 -7.51 -12.78
N GLU A 233 -15.04 -7.54 -12.49
CA GLU A 233 -14.54 -7.78 -11.13
C GLU A 233 -15.00 -6.68 -10.15
N LEU A 234 -14.88 -5.41 -10.55
CA LEU A 234 -15.35 -4.28 -9.75
C LEU A 234 -16.83 -4.42 -9.40
N VAL A 235 -17.66 -4.60 -10.44
CA VAL A 235 -19.12 -4.64 -10.28
C VAL A 235 -19.54 -5.80 -9.40
N GLU A 236 -18.99 -6.99 -9.60
CA GLU A 236 -19.36 -8.17 -8.85
C GLU A 236 -18.90 -8.10 -7.40
N LYS A 237 -17.65 -7.70 -7.15
CA LYS A 237 -17.12 -7.52 -5.79
C LYS A 237 -17.91 -6.48 -4.99
N LEU A 238 -18.24 -5.33 -5.59
CA LEU A 238 -19.09 -4.32 -4.93
C LEU A 238 -20.50 -4.83 -4.62
N ARG A 239 -21.13 -5.56 -5.55
CA ARG A 239 -22.46 -6.17 -5.34
C ARG A 239 -22.48 -7.16 -4.20
N LEU A 240 -21.37 -7.86 -3.97
CA LEU A 240 -21.21 -8.80 -2.87
C LEU A 240 -20.74 -8.13 -1.56
N GLY A 241 -20.59 -6.80 -1.55
CA GLY A 241 -20.25 -6.04 -0.36
C GLY A 241 -18.74 -6.02 -0.04
N CYS A 242 -17.88 -6.49 -0.92
CA CYS A 242 -16.45 -6.33 -0.81
C CYS A 242 -16.08 -4.84 -0.95
N VAL A 243 -15.08 -4.37 -0.22
CA VAL A 243 -14.45 -3.07 -0.50
C VAL A 243 -13.47 -3.27 -1.65
N VAL A 244 -13.63 -2.50 -2.72
CA VAL A 244 -12.71 -2.54 -3.84
C VAL A 244 -11.67 -1.43 -3.69
N GLU A 245 -10.44 -1.84 -3.59
CA GLU A 245 -9.27 -0.97 -3.48
C GLU A 245 -8.74 -0.69 -4.89
N ILE A 246 -9.01 0.52 -5.37
CA ILE A 246 -8.68 0.93 -6.74
C ILE A 246 -7.20 1.33 -6.77
N ARG A 247 -6.43 0.53 -7.48
CA ARG A 247 -4.97 0.60 -7.52
C ARG A 247 -4.46 1.51 -8.64
N GLU A 248 -3.51 2.40 -8.30
CA GLU A 248 -2.71 3.17 -9.23
C GLU A 248 -1.28 3.27 -8.68
N GLY A 249 -0.46 2.29 -9.02
CA GLY A 249 0.92 2.12 -8.57
C GLY A 249 1.96 2.42 -9.64
N SER A 250 3.13 1.81 -9.51
CA SER A 250 4.19 1.84 -10.54
C SER A 250 4.13 0.64 -11.46
N THR A 251 3.57 -0.46 -11.00
CA THR A 251 3.50 -1.74 -11.73
C THR A 251 2.10 -2.04 -12.24
N SER A 252 1.07 -1.46 -11.62
CA SER A 252 -0.34 -1.71 -11.94
C SER A 252 -1.12 -0.42 -12.03
N HIS A 253 -1.84 -0.23 -13.15
CA HIS A 253 -2.54 1.00 -13.51
C HIS A 253 -4.03 0.72 -13.79
N ASN A 254 -4.78 0.35 -12.74
CA ASN A 254 -6.15 -0.11 -12.89
C ASN A 254 -7.20 1.00 -12.67
N LEU A 255 -6.77 2.16 -12.16
CA LEU A 255 -7.65 3.26 -11.77
C LEU A 255 -8.56 3.72 -12.91
N SER A 256 -8.03 3.98 -14.11
CA SER A 256 -8.82 4.45 -15.24
C SER A 256 -9.97 3.50 -15.58
N THR A 257 -9.69 2.20 -15.68
CA THR A 257 -10.70 1.18 -16.01
C THR A 257 -11.78 1.12 -14.93
N LEU A 258 -11.38 1.08 -13.66
CA LEU A 258 -12.30 0.90 -12.54
C LEU A 258 -13.14 2.14 -12.25
N VAL A 259 -12.56 3.33 -12.37
CA VAL A 259 -13.30 4.60 -12.22
C VAL A 259 -14.34 4.77 -13.33
N ARG A 260 -13.99 4.46 -14.59
CA ARG A 260 -14.96 4.46 -15.67
C ARG A 260 -16.10 3.48 -15.45
N ALA A 261 -15.79 2.29 -14.93
CA ALA A 261 -16.81 1.31 -14.59
C ALA A 261 -17.72 1.78 -13.44
N LEU A 262 -17.20 2.43 -12.39
CA LEU A 262 -18.01 3.05 -11.33
C LEU A 262 -19.04 4.02 -11.92
N LYS A 263 -18.61 4.86 -12.87
CA LYS A 263 -19.44 5.88 -13.51
C LYS A 263 -20.47 5.26 -14.46
N SER A 264 -20.04 4.37 -15.36
CA SER A 264 -20.92 3.75 -16.38
C SER A 264 -22.07 2.95 -15.75
N HIS A 265 -21.81 2.29 -14.61
CA HIS A 265 -22.82 1.57 -13.85
C HIS A 265 -23.53 2.39 -12.77
N SER A 266 -23.22 3.69 -12.63
CA SER A 266 -23.77 4.55 -11.57
C SER A 266 -23.63 3.94 -10.17
N LEU A 267 -22.50 3.30 -9.89
CA LEU A 267 -22.25 2.65 -8.62
C LEU A 267 -21.82 3.67 -7.55
N SER A 268 -22.18 3.38 -6.30
CA SER A 268 -21.73 4.20 -5.17
C SER A 268 -20.23 4.00 -4.91
N SER A 269 -19.51 5.10 -4.75
CA SER A 269 -18.09 5.09 -4.35
C SER A 269 -17.85 4.74 -2.87
N ARG A 270 -18.92 4.54 -2.08
CA ARG A 270 -18.83 4.35 -0.62
C ARG A 270 -17.99 3.12 -0.21
N ARG A 271 -17.97 2.07 -1.02
CA ARG A 271 -17.16 0.87 -0.77
C ARG A 271 -15.98 0.76 -1.73
N THR A 272 -15.45 1.91 -2.13
CA THR A 272 -14.20 1.99 -2.88
C THR A 272 -13.20 2.88 -2.15
N ILE A 273 -11.94 2.49 -2.20
CA ILE A 273 -10.82 3.26 -1.68
C ILE A 273 -9.73 3.37 -2.75
N LEU A 274 -8.89 4.38 -2.66
CA LEU A 274 -7.72 4.55 -3.52
C LEU A 274 -6.48 4.00 -2.81
N VAL A 275 -5.66 3.27 -3.55
CA VAL A 275 -4.45 2.65 -3.03
C VAL A 275 -3.30 2.76 -4.04
N SER A 276 -2.06 2.67 -3.55
CA SER A 276 -0.88 2.73 -4.45
C SER A 276 -0.25 1.37 -4.71
N ASP A 277 -0.35 0.43 -3.77
CA ASP A 277 0.30 -0.87 -3.83
C ASP A 277 1.83 -0.72 -3.98
N ASP A 278 2.42 -1.22 -5.05
CA ASP A 278 3.84 -1.05 -5.38
C ASP A 278 4.13 0.32 -5.97
N ARG A 279 4.84 1.17 -5.24
CA ARG A 279 5.18 2.52 -5.69
C ARG A 279 6.69 2.77 -5.63
N HIS A 280 7.33 2.94 -6.79
CA HIS A 280 8.76 3.16 -6.90
C HIS A 280 9.17 4.58 -6.48
N ALA A 281 10.38 4.73 -5.91
CA ALA A 281 10.90 6.02 -5.48
C ALA A 281 10.92 7.08 -6.61
N HIS A 282 11.18 6.66 -7.85
CA HIS A 282 11.15 7.56 -9.01
C HIS A 282 9.76 8.17 -9.21
N ASP A 283 8.72 7.35 -9.15
CA ASP A 283 7.35 7.78 -9.38
C ASP A 283 6.81 8.62 -8.20
N LEU A 284 7.20 8.27 -6.97
CA LEU A 284 6.93 9.10 -5.78
C LEU A 284 7.45 10.53 -5.97
N LEU A 285 8.65 10.69 -6.52
CA LEU A 285 9.25 12.00 -6.76
C LEU A 285 8.64 12.73 -7.97
N LYS A 286 8.40 12.02 -9.08
CA LYS A 286 7.97 12.61 -10.35
C LYS A 286 6.47 12.83 -10.44
N LEU A 287 5.67 11.86 -10.05
CA LEU A 287 4.22 11.86 -10.19
C LEU A 287 3.51 12.30 -8.91
N GLY A 288 4.03 11.88 -7.76
CA GLY A 288 3.42 12.03 -6.45
C GLY A 288 2.99 10.69 -5.83
N HIS A 289 2.18 10.74 -4.81
CA HIS A 289 1.66 9.60 -4.08
C HIS A 289 0.11 9.62 -4.12
N MET A 290 -0.56 9.71 -2.98
CA MET A 290 -2.03 9.78 -2.98
C MET A 290 -2.60 11.04 -3.62
N ASP A 291 -1.86 12.14 -3.64
CA ASP A 291 -2.22 13.35 -4.43
C ASP A 291 -2.30 13.03 -5.93
N TYR A 292 -1.43 12.19 -6.44
CA TYR A 292 -1.48 11.70 -7.81
C TYR A 292 -2.70 10.79 -8.03
N ASN A 293 -2.95 9.81 -7.17
CA ASN A 293 -4.07 8.89 -7.32
C ASN A 293 -5.42 9.62 -7.28
N VAL A 294 -5.59 10.59 -6.36
CA VAL A 294 -6.79 11.44 -6.30
C VAL A 294 -6.92 12.28 -7.57
N ARG A 295 -5.85 12.93 -8.04
CA ARG A 295 -5.85 13.70 -9.30
C ARG A 295 -6.23 12.81 -10.48
N ARG A 296 -5.66 11.61 -10.61
CA ARG A 296 -6.00 10.67 -11.69
C ARG A 296 -7.48 10.29 -11.64
N ALA A 297 -8.03 10.04 -10.46
CA ALA A 297 -9.46 9.74 -10.31
C ALA A 297 -10.35 10.90 -10.77
N ILE A 298 -9.96 12.14 -10.47
CA ILE A 298 -10.66 13.36 -10.94
C ILE A 298 -10.53 13.51 -12.46
N GLU A 299 -9.37 13.29 -13.03
CA GLU A 299 -9.14 13.32 -14.48
C GLU A 299 -10.00 12.29 -15.23
N GLU A 300 -10.25 11.11 -14.64
CA GLU A 300 -11.20 10.12 -15.18
C GLU A 300 -12.67 10.49 -14.90
N GLY A 301 -12.90 11.65 -14.27
CA GLY A 301 -14.20 12.30 -14.12
C GLY A 301 -14.96 11.93 -12.87
N LEU A 302 -14.29 11.49 -11.78
CA LEU A 302 -14.90 11.50 -10.45
C LEU A 302 -15.04 12.94 -9.94
N ASP A 303 -16.08 13.15 -9.15
CA ASP A 303 -16.24 14.37 -8.36
C ASP A 303 -15.04 14.51 -7.40
N PRO A 304 -14.41 15.69 -7.28
CA PRO A 304 -13.25 15.87 -6.40
C PRO A 304 -13.50 15.47 -4.94
N ILE A 305 -14.71 15.72 -4.43
CA ILE A 305 -15.06 15.35 -3.03
C ILE A 305 -15.13 13.82 -2.90
N ASP A 306 -15.69 13.13 -3.90
CA ASP A 306 -15.74 11.67 -3.89
C ASP A 306 -14.33 11.07 -3.96
N ALA A 307 -13.46 11.57 -4.86
CA ALA A 307 -12.09 11.10 -4.97
C ALA A 307 -11.29 11.31 -3.68
N ILE A 308 -11.44 12.47 -3.03
CA ILE A 308 -10.83 12.74 -1.72
C ILE A 308 -11.42 11.83 -0.65
N THR A 309 -12.76 11.60 -0.66
CA THR A 309 -13.43 10.72 0.31
C THR A 309 -12.92 9.28 0.21
N MET A 310 -12.67 8.78 -1.02
CA MET A 310 -12.08 7.46 -1.26
C MET A 310 -10.65 7.34 -0.70
N ALA A 311 -9.88 8.41 -0.73
CA ALA A 311 -8.52 8.47 -0.19
C ALA A 311 -8.45 8.97 1.27
N THR A 312 -9.57 9.07 1.99
CA THR A 312 -9.63 9.59 3.36
C THR A 312 -10.65 8.82 4.21
N LEU A 313 -11.91 9.24 4.21
CA LEU A 313 -12.95 8.69 5.09
C LEU A 313 -13.25 7.22 4.78
N ASN A 314 -13.45 6.86 3.51
CA ASN A 314 -13.74 5.46 3.15
C ASN A 314 -12.62 4.52 3.61
N THR A 315 -11.36 4.92 3.40
CA THR A 315 -10.19 4.16 3.87
C THR A 315 -10.17 4.04 5.39
N ALA A 316 -10.40 5.15 6.10
CA ALA A 316 -10.42 5.15 7.56
C ALA A 316 -11.55 4.28 8.13
N GLU A 317 -12.76 4.33 7.55
CA GLU A 317 -13.91 3.50 7.94
C GLU A 317 -13.64 2.02 7.67
N HIS A 318 -13.05 1.68 6.52
CA HIS A 318 -12.71 0.31 6.19
C HIS A 318 -11.79 -0.31 7.24
N PHE A 319 -10.70 0.38 7.59
CA PHE A 319 -9.74 -0.07 8.59
C PHE A 319 -10.16 0.20 10.04
N ARG A 320 -11.34 0.78 10.27
CA ARG A 320 -11.91 1.08 11.60
C ARG A 320 -11.04 2.02 12.43
N VAL A 321 -10.40 2.96 11.77
CA VAL A 321 -9.59 4.03 12.37
C VAL A 321 -10.24 5.41 12.20
N ASP A 322 -11.45 5.43 11.71
CA ASP A 322 -12.25 6.63 11.45
C ASP A 322 -12.56 7.46 12.70
N THR A 323 -12.47 6.89 13.89
CA THR A 323 -12.55 7.65 15.15
C THR A 323 -11.36 8.60 15.33
N GLU A 324 -10.23 8.32 14.68
CA GLU A 324 -8.98 9.08 14.83
C GLU A 324 -8.65 9.97 13.63
N ILE A 325 -8.82 9.43 12.40
CA ILE A 325 -8.40 10.06 11.13
C ILE A 325 -9.51 9.99 10.06
N GLY A 326 -9.22 10.44 8.84
CA GLY A 326 -10.10 10.31 7.68
C GLY A 326 -11.08 11.47 7.48
N GLY A 327 -11.11 12.43 8.40
CA GLY A 327 -11.98 13.61 8.27
C GLY A 327 -11.56 14.73 9.20
N ILE A 328 -11.97 15.95 8.89
CA ILE A 328 -11.74 17.13 9.72
C ILE A 328 -12.98 17.33 10.61
N ALA A 329 -12.89 16.94 11.87
CA ALA A 329 -13.97 17.08 12.84
C ALA A 329 -13.40 17.21 14.27
N PRO A 330 -14.13 17.84 15.21
CA PRO A 330 -13.70 17.95 16.60
C PRO A 330 -13.34 16.61 17.22
N GLY A 331 -12.18 16.56 17.90
CA GLY A 331 -11.64 15.37 18.54
C GLY A 331 -10.74 14.50 17.65
N LYS A 332 -10.84 14.59 16.32
CA LYS A 332 -9.96 13.84 15.39
C LYS A 332 -8.54 14.42 15.32
N CYS A 333 -7.61 13.61 14.85
CA CYS A 333 -6.25 14.08 14.54
C CYS A 333 -6.31 15.25 13.55
N ALA A 334 -5.54 16.27 13.83
CA ALA A 334 -5.44 17.43 12.95
C ALA A 334 -4.43 17.11 11.82
N ASP A 335 -4.88 16.28 10.89
CA ASP A 335 -4.21 15.93 9.64
C ASP A 335 -4.98 16.61 8.50
N ILE A 336 -4.39 17.67 7.94
CA ILE A 336 -5.08 18.58 7.03
C ILE A 336 -4.18 18.90 5.86
N ALA A 337 -4.72 18.75 4.64
CA ALA A 337 -4.12 19.23 3.41
C ALA A 337 -4.74 20.57 3.03
N LEU A 338 -3.92 21.59 2.84
CA LEU A 338 -4.35 22.86 2.24
C LEU A 338 -4.03 22.81 0.75
N ILE A 339 -5.08 22.91 -0.07
CA ILE A 339 -5.04 22.66 -1.50
C ILE A 339 -5.47 23.92 -2.23
N ARG A 340 -4.71 24.37 -3.20
CA ARG A 340 -5.02 25.56 -4.00
C ARG A 340 -6.04 25.28 -5.10
N ASP A 341 -5.95 24.10 -5.70
CA ASP A 341 -6.84 23.67 -6.79
C ASP A 341 -7.09 22.18 -6.65
N LEU A 342 -8.36 21.83 -6.49
CA LEU A 342 -8.79 20.43 -6.29
C LEU A 342 -8.59 19.58 -7.55
N SER A 343 -8.73 20.16 -8.74
CA SER A 343 -8.63 19.40 -9.99
C SER A 343 -7.22 18.88 -10.26
N SER A 344 -6.22 19.69 -9.94
CA SER A 344 -4.80 19.34 -10.08
C SER A 344 -4.17 18.81 -8.79
N MET A 345 -4.91 18.78 -7.68
CA MET A 345 -4.40 18.45 -6.34
C MET A 345 -3.14 19.26 -5.98
N LYS A 346 -3.16 20.57 -6.27
CA LYS A 346 -2.02 21.44 -5.99
C LYS A 346 -1.91 21.71 -4.49
N ILE A 347 -1.07 20.92 -3.80
CA ILE A 347 -0.85 21.02 -2.36
C ILE A 347 -0.03 22.28 -2.05
N GLU A 348 -0.55 23.12 -1.15
CA GLU A 348 0.10 24.34 -0.65
C GLU A 348 0.80 24.08 0.70
N ALA A 349 0.09 23.45 1.61
CA ALA A 349 0.63 23.11 2.92
C ALA A 349 0.03 21.82 3.48
N VAL A 350 0.74 21.17 4.37
CA VAL A 350 0.31 19.95 5.05
C VAL A 350 0.50 20.08 6.54
N ILE A 351 -0.57 19.85 7.27
CA ILE A 351 -0.60 19.74 8.73
C ILE A 351 -0.71 18.27 9.07
N ALA A 352 0.16 17.76 9.92
CA ALA A 352 0.08 16.41 10.46
C ALA A 352 0.27 16.47 11.98
N ASP A 353 -0.59 15.76 12.73
CA ASP A 353 -0.63 15.83 14.19
C ASP A 353 -0.66 17.28 14.73
N GLY A 354 -1.41 18.16 14.07
CA GLY A 354 -1.60 19.55 14.46
C GLY A 354 -0.39 20.46 14.22
N ARG A 355 0.60 20.02 13.46
CA ARG A 355 1.81 20.78 13.14
C ARG A 355 1.97 20.95 11.66
N LEU A 356 2.41 22.12 11.23
CA LEU A 356 2.81 22.33 9.82
C LEU A 356 4.06 21.50 9.54
N VAL A 357 3.92 20.51 8.66
CA VAL A 357 5.00 19.56 8.32
C VAL A 357 5.59 19.82 6.94
N ALA A 358 4.79 20.33 6.01
CA ALA A 358 5.25 20.68 4.67
C ALA A 358 4.57 21.95 4.16
N LYS A 359 5.28 22.70 3.32
CA LYS A 359 4.78 23.89 2.63
C LYS A 359 5.41 23.99 1.24
N ASP A 360 4.64 24.38 0.24
CA ASP A 360 5.08 24.56 -1.16
C ASP A 360 5.84 23.32 -1.72
N GLY A 361 5.37 22.11 -1.37
CA GLY A 361 5.98 20.86 -1.79
C GLY A 361 7.28 20.48 -1.07
N VAL A 362 7.66 21.22 -0.02
CA VAL A 362 8.90 21.02 0.74
C VAL A 362 8.59 20.69 2.19
N LEU A 363 9.27 19.68 2.74
CA LEU A 363 9.19 19.35 4.15
C LEU A 363 9.82 20.47 5.00
N VAL A 364 9.05 21.03 5.95
CA VAL A 364 9.51 22.10 6.85
C VAL A 364 9.84 21.61 8.26
N THR A 365 9.50 20.37 8.57
CA THR A 365 9.83 19.73 9.84
C THR A 365 11.01 18.76 9.70
N LYS A 366 11.84 18.68 10.71
CA LYS A 366 12.99 17.76 10.72
C LYS A 366 12.52 16.37 11.18
N ILE A 367 12.66 15.38 10.30
CA ILE A 367 12.44 13.96 10.63
C ILE A 367 13.80 13.29 10.76
N VAL A 368 14.09 12.74 11.94
CA VAL A 368 15.37 12.08 12.23
C VAL A 368 15.24 10.59 12.00
N SER A 369 16.14 10.03 11.19
CA SER A 369 16.21 8.60 10.94
C SER A 369 17.05 7.91 12.04
N PRO A 370 16.47 7.04 12.88
CA PRO A 370 17.23 6.25 13.84
C PRO A 370 18.21 5.30 13.12
N ARG A 371 19.31 4.90 13.77
CA ARG A 371 20.24 3.92 13.20
C ARG A 371 19.57 2.55 13.07
N LEU A 372 19.80 1.89 11.92
CA LEU A 372 19.37 0.51 11.72
C LEU A 372 20.24 -0.47 12.55
N ALA A 373 19.60 -1.48 13.12
CA ALA A 373 20.32 -2.56 13.78
C ALA A 373 21.15 -3.35 12.77
N ARG A 374 22.36 -3.78 13.14
CA ARG A 374 23.27 -4.53 12.25
C ARG A 374 22.63 -5.79 11.64
N ARG A 375 21.72 -6.45 12.39
CA ARG A 375 21.01 -7.64 11.92
C ARG A 375 20.10 -7.35 10.71
N ALA A 376 19.54 -6.16 10.62
CA ALA A 376 18.71 -5.73 9.50
C ALA A 376 19.53 -5.45 8.23
N LEU A 377 20.84 -5.22 8.37
CA LEU A 377 21.76 -4.91 7.26
C LEU A 377 22.50 -6.16 6.71
N ARG A 378 22.28 -7.34 7.28
CA ARG A 378 22.98 -8.58 6.89
C ARG A 378 21.98 -9.70 6.71
N THR A 379 21.22 -9.65 5.63
CA THR A 379 20.11 -10.56 5.36
C THR A 379 20.32 -11.45 4.14
N VAL A 380 21.45 -11.30 3.44
CA VAL A 380 21.81 -12.15 2.31
C VAL A 380 22.76 -13.26 2.80
N HIS A 381 22.31 -14.50 2.71
CA HIS A 381 23.01 -15.68 3.21
C HIS A 381 23.24 -16.71 2.10
N MET A 382 24.30 -16.50 1.32
CA MET A 382 24.66 -17.40 0.22
C MET A 382 25.46 -18.60 0.72
N LYS A 383 25.21 -19.80 0.15
CA LYS A 383 26.00 -21.00 0.40
C LYS A 383 27.40 -20.91 -0.24
N ARG A 384 27.44 -20.37 -1.45
CA ARG A 384 28.65 -20.18 -2.24
C ARG A 384 28.45 -19.02 -3.23
N ARG A 385 29.50 -18.60 -3.87
CA ARG A 385 29.42 -17.70 -5.01
C ARG A 385 28.69 -18.38 -6.16
N VAL A 386 27.89 -17.62 -6.89
CA VAL A 386 27.20 -18.05 -8.11
C VAL A 386 28.14 -17.91 -9.28
N GLU A 387 28.23 -18.96 -10.10
CA GLU A 387 29.09 -19.03 -11.27
C GLU A 387 28.24 -19.07 -12.56
N PRO A 388 28.78 -18.67 -13.72
CA PRO A 388 28.02 -18.66 -14.98
C PRO A 388 27.36 -19.99 -15.34
N GLY A 389 27.98 -21.12 -14.99
CA GLY A 389 27.44 -22.45 -15.19
C GLY A 389 26.18 -22.76 -14.39
N ASP A 390 25.91 -21.98 -13.34
CA ASP A 390 24.70 -22.15 -12.51
C ASP A 390 23.42 -21.74 -13.23
N PHE A 391 23.52 -20.96 -14.29
CA PHE A 391 22.40 -20.53 -15.12
C PHE A 391 22.09 -21.47 -16.30
N ALA A 392 22.87 -22.54 -16.45
CA ALA A 392 22.68 -23.49 -17.51
C ALA A 392 21.45 -24.38 -17.25
N VAL A 393 20.52 -24.44 -18.19
CA VAL A 393 19.44 -25.42 -18.22
C VAL A 393 19.93 -26.61 -19.04
N ARG A 394 20.24 -27.72 -18.37
CA ARG A 394 20.90 -28.89 -18.96
C ARG A 394 19.91 -29.76 -19.75
N SER A 395 20.44 -30.45 -20.75
CA SER A 395 19.75 -31.46 -21.56
C SER A 395 20.61 -32.73 -21.60
N ASP A 396 19.97 -33.87 -21.77
CA ASP A 396 20.64 -35.18 -21.94
C ASP A 396 21.13 -35.40 -23.37
N ILE A 397 20.72 -34.57 -24.33
CA ILE A 397 21.15 -34.62 -25.72
C ILE A 397 22.03 -33.40 -26.06
N GLU A 398 23.00 -33.62 -26.94
CA GLU A 398 24.00 -32.59 -27.27
C GLU A 398 23.42 -31.49 -28.17
N HIS A 399 22.68 -31.87 -29.18
CA HIS A 399 22.04 -30.96 -30.14
C HIS A 399 20.61 -31.43 -30.48
N GLY A 400 19.71 -30.50 -30.80
CA GLY A 400 18.36 -30.78 -31.17
C GLY A 400 17.33 -29.75 -30.75
N LEU A 401 16.11 -30.16 -30.58
CA LEU A 401 14.99 -29.37 -30.05
C LEU A 401 14.36 -30.12 -28.88
N THR A 402 13.87 -29.34 -27.90
CA THR A 402 13.11 -29.92 -26.79
C THR A 402 11.91 -29.03 -26.45
N ARG A 403 10.78 -29.71 -26.16
CA ARG A 403 9.57 -29.04 -25.70
C ARG A 403 9.75 -28.55 -24.25
N THR A 404 9.76 -27.24 -24.09
CA THR A 404 10.10 -26.59 -22.82
C THR A 404 8.94 -25.75 -22.32
N VAL A 405 8.73 -25.75 -21.00
CA VAL A 405 7.78 -24.83 -20.35
C VAL A 405 8.41 -23.45 -20.29
N VAL A 406 7.65 -22.45 -20.72
CA VAL A 406 8.02 -21.03 -20.70
C VAL A 406 7.00 -20.27 -19.87
N ILE A 407 7.46 -19.43 -18.96
CA ILE A 407 6.62 -18.50 -18.19
C ILE A 407 6.27 -17.35 -19.13
N ASP A 408 5.00 -17.17 -19.41
CA ASP A 408 4.50 -16.08 -20.25
C ASP A 408 4.00 -14.93 -19.37
N THR A 409 4.62 -13.78 -19.47
CA THR A 409 4.30 -12.58 -18.68
C THR A 409 3.36 -11.62 -19.41
N SER A 410 2.67 -12.08 -20.46
CA SER A 410 1.71 -11.25 -21.21
C SER A 410 0.41 -10.94 -20.44
N GLY A 411 0.19 -11.56 -19.30
CA GLY A 411 -0.89 -11.19 -18.37
C GLY A 411 -0.51 -10.00 -17.53
N GLU A 412 -1.49 -9.20 -17.11
CA GLU A 412 -1.22 -8.02 -16.26
C GLU A 412 -0.73 -8.44 -14.87
N ILE A 413 -1.38 -9.39 -14.23
CA ILE A 413 -1.04 -9.87 -12.88
C ILE A 413 -0.63 -11.34 -12.90
N LEU A 414 -1.39 -12.17 -13.60
CA LEU A 414 -1.17 -13.60 -13.64
C LEU A 414 -0.29 -14.01 -14.83
N THR A 415 0.80 -14.72 -14.57
CA THR A 415 1.58 -15.37 -15.60
C THR A 415 0.85 -16.59 -16.16
N LYS A 416 1.19 -16.97 -17.40
CA LYS A 416 0.61 -18.14 -18.06
C LYS A 416 1.68 -19.17 -18.35
N LYS A 417 1.30 -20.44 -18.31
CA LYS A 417 2.15 -21.53 -18.77
C LYS A 417 2.07 -21.59 -20.30
N ALA A 418 3.19 -21.39 -20.98
CA ALA A 418 3.34 -21.68 -22.41
C ALA A 418 4.28 -22.87 -22.60
N CYS A 419 4.17 -23.56 -23.75
CA CYS A 419 5.10 -24.60 -24.13
C CYS A 419 5.70 -24.27 -25.50
N GLN A 420 7.04 -24.25 -25.59
CA GLN A 420 7.78 -23.89 -26.79
C GLN A 420 8.87 -24.91 -27.07
N ASP A 421 9.14 -25.19 -28.37
CA ASP A 421 10.28 -25.99 -28.75
C ASP A 421 11.52 -25.08 -28.80
N LEU A 422 12.49 -25.36 -27.92
CA LEU A 422 13.73 -24.58 -27.81
C LEU A 422 14.93 -25.38 -28.32
N PRO A 423 15.93 -24.69 -28.90
CA PRO A 423 17.13 -25.34 -29.40
C PRO A 423 18.02 -25.83 -28.26
N ILE A 424 18.65 -26.97 -28.49
CA ILE A 424 19.70 -27.52 -27.62
C ILE A 424 21.04 -27.39 -28.34
N GLY A 425 22.02 -26.92 -27.62
CA GLY A 425 23.42 -26.86 -28.06
C GLY A 425 24.37 -27.12 -26.90
N ASN A 426 25.36 -27.99 -27.11
CA ASN A 426 26.35 -28.37 -26.08
C ASN A 426 25.67 -28.84 -24.76
N PHE A 427 24.71 -29.73 -24.86
CA PHE A 427 23.96 -30.26 -23.73
C PHE A 427 23.19 -29.21 -22.88
N GLN A 428 22.88 -28.06 -23.50
CA GLN A 428 22.14 -26.99 -22.83
C GLN A 428 20.98 -26.50 -23.70
N ILE A 429 19.82 -26.28 -23.07
CA ILE A 429 18.69 -25.62 -23.70
C ILE A 429 19.03 -24.13 -23.79
N GLN A 430 18.90 -23.58 -24.99
CA GLN A 430 19.28 -22.19 -25.30
C GLN A 430 18.09 -21.25 -25.20
N ALA A 431 18.37 -19.98 -24.92
CA ALA A 431 17.40 -18.89 -25.07
C ALA A 431 17.10 -18.67 -26.57
N ASP A 432 15.94 -18.08 -26.87
CA ASP A 432 15.56 -17.69 -28.21
C ASP A 432 15.15 -16.21 -28.22
N LEU A 433 16.12 -15.37 -28.54
CA LEU A 433 15.96 -13.91 -28.49
C LEU A 433 15.00 -13.39 -29.57
N GLU A 434 14.84 -14.11 -30.69
CA GLU A 434 13.91 -13.70 -31.75
C GLU A 434 12.46 -13.82 -31.28
N ARG A 435 12.16 -14.89 -30.51
CA ARG A 435 10.84 -15.13 -29.90
C ARG A 435 10.70 -14.52 -28.50
N ASP A 436 11.67 -13.70 -28.07
CA ASP A 436 11.73 -13.10 -26.73
C ASP A 436 11.66 -14.14 -25.60
N ILE A 437 12.35 -15.28 -25.78
CA ILE A 437 12.43 -16.32 -24.74
C ILE A 437 13.81 -16.27 -24.09
N LEU A 438 13.84 -15.87 -22.83
CA LEU A 438 15.04 -15.66 -22.03
C LEU A 438 15.18 -16.75 -20.96
N LYS A 439 16.38 -16.96 -20.45
CA LYS A 439 16.61 -17.74 -19.23
C LYS A 439 16.25 -16.90 -18.03
N ILE A 440 15.61 -17.52 -17.03
CA ILE A 440 15.39 -16.93 -15.71
C ILE A 440 15.96 -17.86 -14.64
N ALA A 441 16.58 -17.30 -13.63
CA ALA A 441 17.07 -18.05 -12.48
C ALA A 441 16.66 -17.35 -11.18
N VAL A 442 16.16 -18.13 -10.21
CA VAL A 442 15.85 -17.68 -8.85
C VAL A 442 16.82 -18.35 -7.89
N ILE A 443 17.59 -17.54 -7.19
CA ILE A 443 18.71 -17.97 -6.33
C ILE A 443 18.29 -17.77 -4.87
N GLU A 444 18.27 -18.84 -4.11
CA GLU A 444 17.96 -18.80 -2.68
C GLU A 444 19.03 -18.02 -1.91
N ARG A 445 18.61 -17.04 -1.10
CA ARG A 445 19.50 -16.16 -0.33
C ARG A 445 19.27 -16.16 1.17
N HIS A 446 18.33 -16.95 1.69
CA HIS A 446 17.90 -16.89 3.10
C HIS A 446 18.57 -17.94 3.99
N LYS A 447 18.58 -19.20 3.55
CA LYS A 447 18.90 -20.39 4.38
C LYS A 447 20.19 -21.09 3.98
N ARG A 448 20.97 -20.53 3.05
CA ARG A 448 22.21 -21.14 2.54
C ARG A 448 22.01 -22.54 1.97
N THR A 449 20.88 -22.82 1.34
CA THR A 449 20.64 -24.13 0.71
C THR A 449 21.51 -24.33 -0.51
N GLY A 450 21.79 -23.24 -1.24
CA GLY A 450 22.44 -23.25 -2.55
C GLY A 450 21.51 -23.63 -3.69
N ASN A 451 20.19 -23.65 -3.45
CA ASN A 451 19.20 -23.94 -4.45
C ASN A 451 19.10 -22.79 -5.47
N ILE A 452 19.01 -23.17 -6.74
CA ILE A 452 18.80 -22.26 -7.87
C ILE A 452 17.69 -22.86 -8.74
N GLY A 453 16.53 -22.21 -8.75
CA GLY A 453 15.47 -22.51 -9.70
C GLY A 453 15.84 -21.95 -11.07
N ARG A 454 15.58 -22.70 -12.15
CA ARG A 454 15.89 -22.29 -13.54
C ARG A 454 14.68 -22.55 -14.41
N ALA A 455 14.35 -21.59 -15.27
CA ALA A 455 13.26 -21.71 -16.22
C ALA A 455 13.51 -20.82 -17.44
N PHE A 456 12.52 -20.76 -18.31
CA PHE A 456 12.45 -19.82 -19.41
C PHE A 456 11.26 -18.88 -19.22
N VAL A 457 11.45 -17.63 -19.67
CA VAL A 457 10.45 -16.56 -19.53
C VAL A 457 10.37 -15.78 -20.85
N ARG A 458 9.20 -15.26 -21.18
CA ARG A 458 9.02 -14.33 -22.31
C ARG A 458 8.24 -13.10 -21.89
N GLY A 459 8.42 -11.98 -22.61
CA GLY A 459 7.74 -10.71 -22.38
C GLY A 459 8.65 -9.58 -21.90
N PHE A 460 9.99 -9.80 -21.87
CA PHE A 460 10.96 -8.80 -21.40
C PHE A 460 11.56 -7.95 -22.53
N GLY A 461 11.58 -8.43 -23.77
CA GLY A 461 12.14 -7.74 -24.93
C GLY A 461 13.65 -7.49 -24.85
N LEU A 462 14.38 -8.19 -23.98
CA LEU A 462 15.82 -8.01 -23.78
C LEU A 462 16.60 -8.59 -24.96
N LYS A 463 17.37 -7.77 -25.65
CA LYS A 463 18.15 -8.16 -26.83
C LYS A 463 19.60 -8.53 -26.50
N ALA A 464 20.15 -7.98 -25.43
CA ALA A 464 21.50 -8.24 -24.96
C ALA A 464 21.63 -7.92 -23.47
N GLY A 465 22.62 -8.52 -22.80
CA GLY A 465 22.89 -8.32 -21.39
C GLY A 465 22.02 -9.19 -20.46
N ALA A 466 21.92 -8.80 -19.21
CA ALA A 466 21.12 -9.45 -18.18
C ALA A 466 20.56 -8.41 -17.20
N ILE A 467 19.43 -8.72 -16.60
CA ILE A 467 18.82 -7.93 -15.51
C ILE A 467 18.85 -8.81 -14.26
N ALA A 468 19.19 -8.22 -13.11
CA ALA A 468 19.17 -8.93 -11.84
C ALA A 468 18.60 -8.07 -10.73
N SER A 469 17.84 -8.69 -9.83
CA SER A 469 17.35 -8.09 -8.60
C SER A 469 17.70 -8.97 -7.41
N SER A 470 18.20 -8.37 -6.33
CA SER A 470 18.43 -9.06 -5.06
C SER A 470 17.21 -9.04 -4.13
N VAL A 471 16.14 -8.43 -4.57
CA VAL A 471 14.86 -8.24 -3.86
C VAL A 471 13.70 -8.57 -4.79
N ALA A 472 13.72 -9.80 -5.33
CA ALA A 472 12.59 -10.26 -6.14
C ALA A 472 11.34 -10.39 -5.25
N HIS A 473 10.32 -9.67 -5.60
CA HIS A 473 9.01 -9.65 -4.96
C HIS A 473 8.35 -11.04 -5.03
N ASP A 474 7.76 -11.57 -4.03
CA ASP A 474 7.50 -11.23 -2.62
C ASP A 474 8.53 -11.88 -1.68
N SER A 475 9.06 -13.03 -2.06
CA SER A 475 9.93 -13.87 -1.22
C SER A 475 11.31 -13.26 -1.00
N HIS A 476 11.67 -12.23 -1.75
CA HIS A 476 12.97 -11.57 -1.73
C HIS A 476 14.15 -12.49 -1.99
N ASN A 477 13.97 -13.56 -2.78
CA ASN A 477 15.09 -14.27 -3.36
C ASN A 477 15.76 -13.42 -4.45
N MET A 478 16.96 -13.78 -4.88
CA MET A 478 17.61 -13.10 -6.00
C MET A 478 17.09 -13.68 -7.31
N CYS A 479 16.73 -12.81 -8.25
CA CYS A 479 16.28 -13.20 -9.59
C CYS A 479 17.21 -12.61 -10.66
N VAL A 480 17.55 -13.40 -11.64
CA VAL A 480 18.39 -12.99 -12.77
C VAL A 480 17.74 -13.41 -14.07
#